data_01075be0eed2b69de99830c749cfa1fe
#
_entry.id   01075be0eed2b69de99830c749cfa1fe
#
_cell.length_a   1.000
_cell.length_b   1.000
_cell.length_c   1.000
_cell.angle_alpha   90.00
_cell.angle_beta   90.00
_cell.angle_gamma   90.00
#
_symmetry.space_group_name_H-M   'P 1'
#
loop_
_entity.id
_entity.type
_entity.pdbx_description
1 polymer ?
#
loop_
_entity_poly.entity_id
_entity_poly.type
_entity_poly.pdbx_seq_one_letter_code
_entity_poly.pdbx_strand_id
1 'polypeptide(L)'
;RLRYAVTWRPLDREVSGVPAGRWLAVLPPGCLIEGATGFPADSTAGSQVAELLAGLGAQGLDIVSWEIAPSTFTRTGLTEQLSGIRAEYEPAGVLSLLALDGTQDATVTAARTLALIQALGDAGVDGPLWCLTRGVVNTGIQDSVTDPGEAALWGLGRAVALEHPDRWGGLVDLPEAVDTLAAG
;
A
#
# COMPACT_ATOMS: atom_id res chain seq x y z
N ARG A 1 -12.23 20.32 -27.65
CA ARG A 1 -12.25 19.13 -26.76
C ARG A 1 -10.90 19.04 -26.08
N LEU A 2 -10.86 19.28 -24.77
CA LEU A 2 -9.64 19.11 -23.99
C LEU A 2 -9.33 17.62 -23.90
N ARG A 3 -8.10 17.24 -24.24
CA ARG A 3 -7.60 15.87 -24.06
C ARG A 3 -6.48 15.92 -23.03
N TYR A 4 -6.59 15.08 -22.00
CA TYR A 4 -5.55 14.88 -21.01
C TYR A 4 -4.85 13.56 -21.31
N ALA A 5 -3.53 13.55 -21.23
CA ALA A 5 -2.73 12.33 -21.27
C ALA A 5 -1.86 12.28 -20.01
N VAL A 6 -1.80 11.11 -19.40
CA VAL A 6 -0.84 10.83 -18.35
C VAL A 6 0.48 10.48 -19.02
N THR A 7 1.56 11.12 -18.61
CA THR A 7 2.90 10.83 -19.08
C THR A 7 3.81 10.54 -17.91
N TRP A 8 4.68 9.56 -18.05
CA TRP A 8 5.65 9.15 -17.05
C TRP A 8 7.00 9.77 -17.36
N ARG A 9 7.74 10.12 -16.32
CA ARG A 9 9.10 10.63 -16.44
C ARG A 9 10.00 9.82 -15.50
N PRO A 10 11.20 9.41 -15.96
CA PRO A 10 12.20 8.85 -15.08
C PRO A 10 12.51 9.83 -13.93
N LEU A 11 12.69 9.30 -12.73
CA LEU A 11 13.19 10.06 -11.61
C LEU A 11 14.69 9.83 -11.50
N ASP A 12 15.49 10.74 -12.03
CA ASP A 12 16.95 10.77 -11.87
C ASP A 12 17.33 11.39 -10.51
N ARG A 13 16.71 10.89 -9.45
CA ARG A 13 16.96 11.42 -8.11
C ARG A 13 17.64 10.36 -7.27
N GLU A 14 18.86 10.63 -6.85
CA GLU A 14 19.48 9.87 -5.78
C GLU A 14 18.62 10.01 -4.52
N VAL A 15 18.14 8.87 -4.02
CA VAL A 15 17.41 8.85 -2.75
C VAL A 15 18.42 9.04 -1.64
N SER A 16 18.48 10.24 -1.08
CA SER A 16 19.32 10.52 0.06
C SER A 16 18.55 10.35 1.37
N GLY A 17 18.86 9.28 2.09
CA GLY A 17 18.38 9.03 3.44
C GLY A 17 17.10 8.18 3.51
N VAL A 18 16.97 7.51 4.64
CA VAL A 18 15.78 6.72 5.02
C VAL A 18 14.84 7.64 5.79
N PRO A 19 13.53 7.61 5.53
CA PRO A 19 12.57 8.38 6.31
C PRO A 19 12.67 8.05 7.80
N ALA A 20 12.77 9.08 8.63
CA ALA A 20 12.86 8.90 10.08
C ALA A 20 11.51 8.51 10.68
N GLY A 21 11.56 7.87 11.86
CA GLY A 21 10.38 7.46 12.61
C GLY A 21 9.86 6.10 12.22
N ARG A 22 8.86 5.65 12.98
CA ARG A 22 8.26 4.32 12.84
C ARG A 22 7.11 4.35 11.84
N TRP A 23 7.14 3.44 10.88
CA TRP A 23 6.14 3.32 9.83
C TRP A 23 5.18 2.16 10.11
N LEU A 24 3.92 2.36 9.77
CA LEU A 24 2.89 1.32 9.87
C LEU A 24 2.66 0.67 8.52
N ALA A 25 2.98 -0.62 8.39
CA ALA A 25 2.62 -1.40 7.21
C ALA A 25 1.29 -2.10 7.44
N VAL A 26 0.29 -1.73 6.65
CA VAL A 26 -1.07 -2.28 6.70
C VAL A 26 -1.18 -3.43 5.72
N LEU A 27 -1.38 -4.64 6.24
CA LEU A 27 -1.36 -5.88 5.49
C LEU A 27 -2.77 -6.44 5.27
N PRO A 28 -3.01 -7.07 4.11
CA PRO A 28 -4.22 -7.84 3.90
C PRO A 28 -4.24 -9.09 4.78
N PRO A 29 -5.42 -9.70 4.99
CA PRO A 29 -5.57 -10.91 5.79
C PRO A 29 -4.72 -12.06 5.28
N GLY A 30 -4.08 -12.80 6.19
CA GLY A 30 -3.32 -14.01 5.88
C GLY A 30 -1.86 -13.79 5.48
N CYS A 31 -1.35 -12.56 5.57
CA CYS A 31 0.05 -12.27 5.21
C CYS A 31 1.07 -12.68 6.27
N LEU A 32 0.71 -12.61 7.57
CA LEU A 32 1.63 -12.85 8.68
C LEU A 32 1.49 -14.22 9.34
N ILE A 33 0.40 -14.95 9.05
CA ILE A 33 0.13 -16.22 9.72
C ILE A 33 0.61 -17.38 8.85
N GLU A 34 1.72 -18.03 9.24
CA GLU A 34 2.13 -19.32 8.68
C GLU A 34 0.98 -20.33 8.87
N GLY A 35 0.41 -20.80 7.75
CA GLY A 35 -0.68 -21.80 7.76
C GLY A 35 -2.10 -21.22 7.89
N ALA A 36 -2.32 -19.93 7.88
CA ALA A 36 -3.67 -19.36 7.82
C ALA A 36 -4.30 -19.53 6.45
N THR A 37 -5.57 -19.93 6.45
CA THR A 37 -6.38 -20.28 5.28
C THR A 37 -6.81 -19.08 4.41
N GLY A 38 -6.11 -17.97 4.44
CA GLY A 38 -6.41 -16.76 3.68
C GLY A 38 -5.69 -16.68 2.34
N PHE A 39 -4.46 -17.18 2.28
CA PHE A 39 -3.74 -17.42 1.02
C PHE A 39 -3.57 -18.93 0.83
N PRO A 40 -3.65 -19.45 -0.40
CA PRO A 40 -3.19 -20.82 -0.69
C PRO A 40 -1.75 -20.96 -0.20
N ALA A 41 -1.38 -22.13 0.34
CA ALA A 41 -0.02 -22.42 0.84
C ALA A 41 1.10 -22.17 -0.21
N ASP A 42 0.72 -22.02 -1.47
CA ASP A 42 1.56 -21.69 -2.63
C ASP A 42 1.38 -20.22 -3.09
N SER A 43 0.77 -19.34 -2.26
CA SER A 43 0.51 -17.96 -2.72
C SER A 43 1.81 -17.16 -2.71
N THR A 44 2.25 -16.80 -3.90
CA THR A 44 3.38 -15.89 -4.14
C THR A 44 3.17 -14.50 -3.49
N ALA A 45 1.92 -14.10 -3.26
CA ALA A 45 1.60 -12.78 -2.70
C ALA A 45 2.12 -12.57 -1.27
N GLY A 46 1.90 -13.54 -0.37
CA GLY A 46 2.40 -13.45 1.01
C GLY A 46 3.93 -13.41 1.09
N SER A 47 4.61 -14.25 0.31
CA SER A 47 6.08 -14.25 0.22
C SER A 47 6.61 -12.94 -0.31
N GLN A 48 5.99 -12.36 -1.32
CA GLN A 48 6.41 -11.08 -1.92
C GLN A 48 6.20 -9.89 -0.97
N VAL A 49 5.12 -9.90 -0.18
CA VAL A 49 4.91 -8.88 0.87
C VAL A 49 6.00 -8.99 1.94
N ALA A 50 6.32 -10.21 2.37
CA ALA A 50 7.38 -10.45 3.35
C ALA A 50 8.76 -10.00 2.83
N GLU A 51 9.11 -10.33 1.59
CA GLU A 51 10.35 -9.89 0.94
C GLU A 51 10.43 -8.37 0.81
N LEU A 52 9.34 -7.71 0.43
CA LEU A 52 9.27 -6.26 0.35
C LEU A 52 9.53 -5.62 1.72
N LEU A 53 8.84 -6.09 2.77
CA LEU A 53 9.03 -5.56 4.12
C LEU A 53 10.44 -5.82 4.65
N ALA A 54 11.00 -6.99 4.39
CA ALA A 54 12.38 -7.32 4.75
C ALA A 54 13.37 -6.41 4.01
N GLY A 55 13.15 -6.17 2.71
CA GLY A 55 13.96 -5.24 1.91
C GLY A 55 13.93 -3.81 2.44
N LEU A 56 12.75 -3.29 2.76
CA LEU A 56 12.61 -1.95 3.35
C LEU A 56 13.28 -1.86 4.73
N GLY A 57 13.12 -2.89 5.57
CA GLY A 57 13.81 -2.98 6.85
C GLY A 57 15.34 -3.04 6.72
N ALA A 58 15.86 -3.77 5.73
CA ALA A 58 17.29 -3.86 5.44
C ALA A 58 17.87 -2.50 4.98
N GLN A 59 17.06 -1.65 4.36
CA GLN A 59 17.41 -0.26 4.03
C GLN A 59 17.33 0.68 5.23
N GLY A 60 16.92 0.19 6.39
CA GLY A 60 16.88 0.94 7.65
C GLY A 60 15.54 1.58 7.99
N LEU A 61 14.46 1.26 7.27
CA LEU A 61 13.13 1.75 7.62
C LEU A 61 12.60 1.00 8.86
N ASP A 62 12.23 1.72 9.93
CA ASP A 62 11.58 1.14 11.12
C ASP A 62 10.10 0.87 10.81
N ILE A 63 9.73 -0.39 10.60
CA ILE A 63 8.39 -0.80 10.16
C ILE A 63 7.74 -1.70 11.20
N VAL A 64 6.51 -1.37 11.57
CA VAL A 64 5.60 -2.26 12.31
C VAL A 64 4.52 -2.75 11.36
N SER A 65 4.35 -4.07 11.29
CA SER A 65 3.33 -4.70 10.46
C SER A 65 2.03 -4.87 11.23
N TRP A 66 0.92 -4.50 10.60
CA TRP A 66 -0.43 -4.69 11.12
C TRP A 66 -1.29 -5.40 10.08
N GLU A 67 -1.61 -6.64 10.36
CA GLU A 67 -2.52 -7.44 9.54
C GLU A 67 -3.96 -7.19 9.98
N ILE A 68 -4.82 -6.83 9.02
CA ILE A 68 -6.23 -6.57 9.30
C ILE A 68 -7.02 -7.86 9.20
N ALA A 69 -7.71 -8.24 10.29
CA ALA A 69 -8.61 -9.38 10.25
C ALA A 69 -9.84 -9.09 9.36
N PRO A 70 -10.34 -10.08 8.60
CA PRO A 70 -11.48 -9.88 7.68
C PRO A 70 -12.71 -9.24 8.33
N SER A 71 -13.00 -9.59 9.59
CA SER A 71 -14.14 -9.09 10.36
C SER A 71 -14.03 -7.61 10.75
N THR A 72 -12.84 -7.01 10.67
CA THR A 72 -12.56 -5.62 11.09
C THR A 72 -12.46 -4.64 9.93
N PHE A 73 -12.67 -5.08 8.68
CA PHE A 73 -12.70 -4.20 7.51
C PHE A 73 -13.95 -3.31 7.47
N THR A 74 -14.20 -2.62 8.56
CA THR A 74 -15.20 -1.54 8.63
C THR A 74 -14.50 -0.28 9.10
N ARG A 75 -15.03 0.89 8.72
CA ARG A 75 -14.48 2.18 9.17
C ARG A 75 -14.32 2.22 10.68
N THR A 76 -15.35 1.83 11.44
CA THR A 76 -15.31 1.82 12.91
C THR A 76 -14.28 0.85 13.46
N GLY A 77 -14.27 -0.40 12.97
CA GLY A 77 -13.32 -1.41 13.45
C GLY A 77 -11.86 -1.04 13.20
N LEU A 78 -11.58 -0.46 12.02
CA LEU A 78 -10.24 0.05 11.70
C LEU A 78 -9.88 1.27 12.57
N THR A 79 -10.83 2.18 12.82
CA THR A 79 -10.60 3.36 13.69
C THR A 79 -10.25 2.94 15.11
N GLU A 80 -10.94 1.96 15.67
CA GLU A 80 -10.67 1.44 17.02
C GLU A 80 -9.24 0.86 17.12
N GLN A 81 -8.86 0.03 16.14
CA GLN A 81 -7.52 -0.57 16.11
C GLN A 81 -6.42 0.47 15.89
N LEU A 82 -6.61 1.41 14.97
CA LEU A 82 -5.66 2.50 14.73
C LEU A 82 -5.51 3.42 15.93
N SER A 83 -6.59 3.66 16.67
CA SER A 83 -6.53 4.43 17.93
C SER A 83 -5.70 3.72 18.99
N GLY A 84 -5.78 2.37 19.04
CA GLY A 84 -4.91 1.55 19.90
C GLY A 84 -3.44 1.64 19.50
N ILE A 85 -3.14 1.50 18.21
CA ILE A 85 -1.77 1.64 17.67
C ILE A 85 -1.20 3.03 17.98
N ARG A 86 -2.02 4.07 17.76
CA ARG A 86 -1.60 5.45 18.01
C ARG A 86 -1.34 5.73 19.49
N ALA A 87 -2.02 5.05 20.39
CA ALA A 87 -1.75 5.16 21.83
C ALA A 87 -0.36 4.60 22.21
N GLU A 88 0.19 3.68 21.41
CA GLU A 88 1.51 3.11 21.65
C GLU A 88 2.61 3.95 20.96
N TYR A 89 2.37 4.41 19.73
CA TYR A 89 3.30 5.28 18.98
C TYR A 89 2.56 6.04 17.88
N GLU A 90 3.05 7.22 17.51
CA GLU A 90 2.55 7.97 16.36
C GLU A 90 3.25 7.46 15.09
N PRO A 91 2.52 6.90 14.10
CA PRO A 91 3.13 6.48 12.85
C PRO A 91 3.67 7.67 12.07
N ALA A 92 4.96 7.63 11.70
CA ALA A 92 5.58 8.63 10.84
C ALA A 92 5.06 8.59 9.39
N GLY A 93 4.48 7.46 9.01
CA GLY A 93 3.82 7.23 7.74
C GLY A 93 3.16 5.86 7.72
N VAL A 94 2.28 5.65 6.74
CA VAL A 94 1.52 4.42 6.56
C VAL A 94 1.76 3.87 5.17
N LEU A 95 2.11 2.58 5.09
CA LEU A 95 2.24 1.82 3.85
C LEU A 95 1.04 0.88 3.75
N SER A 96 0.16 1.08 2.78
CA SER A 96 -0.94 0.16 2.51
C SER A 96 -0.52 -0.86 1.45
N LEU A 97 -0.49 -2.13 1.85
CA LEU A 97 -0.22 -3.27 0.98
C LEU A 97 -1.52 -4.03 0.65
N LEU A 98 -2.68 -3.44 0.91
CA LEU A 98 -3.99 -4.07 0.73
C LEU A 98 -4.27 -4.52 -0.70
N ALA A 99 -3.67 -3.86 -1.69
CA ALA A 99 -3.80 -4.20 -3.09
C ALA A 99 -2.86 -5.34 -3.53
N LEU A 100 -2.01 -5.86 -2.63
CA LEU A 100 -1.08 -6.95 -2.92
C LEU A 100 -1.63 -8.31 -2.46
N ASP A 101 -2.91 -8.41 -2.11
CA ASP A 101 -3.53 -9.64 -1.62
C ASP A 101 -3.87 -10.67 -2.72
N GLY A 102 -3.63 -10.32 -3.98
CA GLY A 102 -3.92 -11.17 -5.13
C GLY A 102 -5.43 -11.30 -5.42
N THR A 103 -6.29 -10.55 -4.73
CA THR A 103 -7.71 -10.50 -5.08
C THR A 103 -7.87 -9.77 -6.42
N GLN A 104 -8.66 -10.35 -7.33
CA GLN A 104 -8.96 -9.71 -8.61
C GLN A 104 -10.23 -8.85 -8.56
N ASP A 105 -10.79 -8.65 -7.37
CA ASP A 105 -11.98 -7.81 -7.18
C ASP A 105 -11.57 -6.38 -6.82
N ALA A 106 -11.45 -5.55 -7.83
CA ALA A 106 -11.15 -4.12 -7.70
C ALA A 106 -12.10 -3.38 -6.73
N THR A 107 -13.35 -3.84 -6.62
CA THR A 107 -14.34 -3.22 -5.73
C THR A 107 -13.97 -3.47 -4.27
N VAL A 108 -13.52 -4.68 -3.97
CA VAL A 108 -13.08 -5.05 -2.62
C VAL A 108 -11.85 -4.25 -2.23
N THR A 109 -10.82 -4.18 -3.08
CA THR A 109 -9.59 -3.43 -2.82
C THR A 109 -9.88 -1.94 -2.63
N ALA A 110 -10.69 -1.35 -3.51
CA ALA A 110 -11.07 0.06 -3.40
C ALA A 110 -11.87 0.35 -2.12
N ALA A 111 -12.83 -0.52 -1.76
CA ALA A 111 -13.64 -0.36 -0.55
C ALA A 111 -12.78 -0.47 0.73
N ARG A 112 -11.86 -1.43 0.79
CA ARG A 112 -10.91 -1.60 1.90
C ARG A 112 -10.00 -0.39 2.04
N THR A 113 -9.45 0.09 0.93
CA THR A 113 -8.59 1.27 0.93
C THR A 113 -9.35 2.52 1.35
N LEU A 114 -10.59 2.71 0.87
CA LEU A 114 -11.43 3.84 1.30
C LEU A 114 -11.73 3.78 2.80
N ALA A 115 -12.09 2.61 3.32
CA ALA A 115 -12.32 2.42 4.76
C ALA A 115 -11.06 2.75 5.59
N LEU A 116 -9.87 2.34 5.11
CA LEU A 116 -8.59 2.67 5.75
C LEU A 116 -8.34 4.18 5.75
N ILE A 117 -8.53 4.87 4.62
CA ILE A 117 -8.33 6.32 4.50
C ILE A 117 -9.23 7.07 5.50
N GLN A 118 -10.51 6.67 5.59
CA GLN A 118 -11.45 7.26 6.52
C GLN A 118 -11.06 6.99 7.97
N ALA A 119 -10.68 5.75 8.28
CA ALA A 119 -10.31 5.35 9.63
C ALA A 119 -9.01 6.03 10.13
N LEU A 120 -8.02 6.22 9.25
CA LEU A 120 -6.82 7.00 9.56
C LEU A 120 -7.18 8.44 9.95
N GLY A 121 -8.13 9.05 9.24
CA GLY A 121 -8.63 10.38 9.59
C GLY A 121 -9.35 10.42 10.94
N ASP A 122 -10.23 9.45 11.17
CA ASP A 122 -11.01 9.37 12.42
C ASP A 122 -10.13 9.08 13.63
N ALA A 123 -9.10 8.26 13.46
CA ALA A 123 -8.12 7.97 14.51
C ALA A 123 -7.09 9.11 14.71
N GLY A 124 -7.08 10.11 13.83
CA GLY A 124 -6.14 11.24 13.90
C GLY A 124 -4.70 10.85 13.57
N VAL A 125 -4.48 9.87 12.71
CA VAL A 125 -3.15 9.53 12.19
C VAL A 125 -2.77 10.53 11.11
N ASP A 126 -1.75 11.35 11.36
CA ASP A 126 -1.33 12.45 10.48
C ASP A 126 -0.22 12.04 9.49
N GLY A 127 0.42 10.89 9.69
CA GLY A 127 1.46 10.38 8.80
C GLY A 127 0.93 10.14 7.37
N PRO A 128 1.75 10.41 6.32
CA PRO A 128 1.32 10.24 4.94
C PRO A 128 1.02 8.78 4.61
N LEU A 129 -0.11 8.55 3.91
CA LEU A 129 -0.50 7.24 3.41
C LEU A 129 0.07 7.01 2.01
N TRP A 130 0.84 5.95 1.85
CA TRP A 130 1.29 5.41 0.56
C TRP A 130 0.57 4.11 0.27
N CYS A 131 -0.01 3.99 -0.92
CA CYS A 131 -0.64 2.75 -1.35
C CYS A 131 0.21 2.07 -2.42
N LEU A 132 0.50 0.80 -2.22
CA LEU A 132 1.31 -0.01 -3.13
C LEU A 132 0.41 -0.88 -3.99
N THR A 133 0.68 -0.88 -5.29
CA THR A 133 0.04 -1.75 -6.30
C THR A 133 1.12 -2.51 -7.06
N ARG A 134 0.74 -3.43 -7.95
CA ARG A 134 1.69 -4.17 -8.77
C ARG A 134 1.17 -4.38 -10.18
N GLY A 135 1.99 -3.95 -11.18
CA GLY A 135 1.71 -4.20 -12.58
C GLY A 135 0.46 -3.52 -13.11
N VAL A 136 0.03 -2.44 -12.50
CA VAL A 136 -1.20 -1.70 -12.82
C VAL A 136 -0.94 -0.60 -13.84
N VAL A 137 0.30 -0.11 -13.86
CA VAL A 137 0.66 1.07 -14.65
C VAL A 137 1.53 0.66 -15.83
N ASN A 138 1.17 1.16 -17.01
CA ASN A 138 2.01 1.08 -18.20
C ASN A 138 2.84 2.36 -18.31
N THR A 139 4.16 2.24 -18.14
CA THR A 139 5.10 3.37 -18.23
C THR A 139 5.77 3.47 -19.59
N GLY A 140 5.65 2.46 -20.47
CA GLY A 140 6.29 2.42 -21.77
C GLY A 140 5.77 1.32 -22.70
N ILE A 141 6.36 1.26 -23.92
CA ILE A 141 5.90 0.36 -25.00
C ILE A 141 6.08 -1.13 -24.65
N GLN A 142 6.92 -1.44 -23.68
CA GLN A 142 7.24 -2.83 -23.28
C GLN A 142 6.52 -3.29 -22.02
N ASP A 143 5.84 -2.37 -21.31
CA ASP A 143 5.09 -2.71 -20.10
C ASP A 143 3.69 -3.20 -20.47
N SER A 144 3.31 -4.34 -19.94
CA SER A 144 1.94 -4.83 -19.99
C SER A 144 1.25 -4.54 -18.66
N VAL A 145 0.04 -4.03 -18.71
CA VAL A 145 -0.81 -3.99 -17.52
C VAL A 145 -1.27 -5.42 -17.22
N THR A 146 -0.84 -5.96 -16.09
CA THR A 146 -1.14 -7.34 -15.70
C THR A 146 -2.37 -7.43 -14.80
N ASP A 147 -2.67 -6.35 -14.05
CA ASP A 147 -3.86 -6.25 -13.23
C ASP A 147 -4.66 -4.96 -13.49
N PRO A 148 -5.53 -4.94 -14.51
CA PRO A 148 -6.38 -3.79 -14.78
C PRO A 148 -7.44 -3.53 -13.69
N GLY A 149 -7.72 -4.52 -12.84
CA GLY A 149 -8.67 -4.40 -11.74
C GLY A 149 -8.21 -3.36 -10.72
N GLU A 150 -6.93 -3.34 -10.39
CA GLU A 150 -6.36 -2.39 -9.45
C GLU A 150 -6.24 -0.95 -10.00
N ALA A 151 -6.49 -0.72 -11.28
CA ALA A 151 -6.54 0.63 -11.86
C ALA A 151 -7.61 1.52 -11.18
N ALA A 152 -8.65 0.90 -10.58
CA ALA A 152 -9.64 1.60 -9.78
C ALA A 152 -9.00 2.31 -8.56
N LEU A 153 -7.98 1.71 -7.94
CA LEU A 153 -7.24 2.31 -6.84
C LEU A 153 -6.48 3.56 -7.27
N TRP A 154 -5.94 3.57 -8.48
CA TRP A 154 -5.29 4.76 -9.05
C TRP A 154 -6.29 5.89 -9.32
N GLY A 155 -7.53 5.55 -9.68
CA GLY A 155 -8.64 6.51 -9.77
C GLY A 155 -9.01 7.08 -8.40
N LEU A 156 -9.17 6.22 -7.38
CA LEU A 156 -9.44 6.62 -6.00
C LEU A 156 -8.32 7.51 -5.45
N GLY A 157 -7.05 7.14 -5.65
CA GLY A 157 -5.91 7.89 -5.15
C GLY A 157 -5.85 9.32 -5.68
N ARG A 158 -6.30 9.58 -6.91
CA ARG A 158 -6.41 10.95 -7.45
C ARG A 158 -7.45 11.78 -6.71
N ALA A 159 -8.59 11.18 -6.34
CA ALA A 159 -9.60 11.87 -5.54
C ALA A 159 -9.07 12.15 -4.13
N VAL A 160 -8.43 11.18 -3.50
CA VAL A 160 -7.84 11.32 -2.16
C VAL A 160 -6.76 12.39 -2.13
N ALA A 161 -5.91 12.47 -3.16
CA ALA A 161 -4.89 13.52 -3.30
C ALA A 161 -5.48 14.94 -3.32
N LEU A 162 -6.70 15.09 -3.81
CA LEU A 162 -7.41 16.37 -3.84
C LEU A 162 -8.12 16.68 -2.51
N GLU A 163 -8.68 15.64 -1.87
CA GLU A 163 -9.49 15.79 -0.65
C GLU A 163 -8.63 15.84 0.63
N HIS A 164 -7.49 15.13 0.62
CA HIS A 164 -6.61 14.94 1.78
C HIS A 164 -5.12 15.16 1.42
N PRO A 165 -4.75 16.31 0.82
CA PRO A 165 -3.39 16.53 0.33
C PRO A 165 -2.32 16.41 1.43
N ASP A 166 -2.65 16.77 2.66
CA ASP A 166 -1.71 16.77 3.79
C ASP A 166 -1.41 15.35 4.32
N ARG A 167 -2.30 14.39 4.05
CA ARG A 167 -2.17 13.00 4.50
C ARG A 167 -1.98 12.00 3.36
N TRP A 168 -1.93 12.46 2.13
CA TRP A 168 -1.73 11.62 0.97
C TRP A 168 -0.27 11.63 0.54
N GLY A 169 0.42 10.50 0.74
CA GLY A 169 1.79 10.28 0.26
C GLY A 169 1.81 9.98 -1.24
N GLY A 170 0.97 9.07 -1.70
CA GLY A 170 0.89 8.71 -3.10
C GLY A 170 0.58 7.24 -3.38
N LEU A 171 0.75 6.89 -4.65
CA LEU A 171 0.66 5.52 -5.17
C LEU A 171 2.03 5.10 -5.70
N VAL A 172 2.41 3.87 -5.41
CA VAL A 172 3.64 3.25 -5.93
C VAL A 172 3.24 1.95 -6.60
N ASP A 173 3.55 1.82 -7.90
CA ASP A 173 3.35 0.58 -8.62
C ASP A 173 4.66 -0.21 -8.65
N LEU A 174 4.61 -1.45 -8.15
CA LEU A 174 5.76 -2.32 -8.06
C LEU A 174 5.88 -3.16 -9.35
N PRO A 175 7.10 -3.52 -9.77
CA PRO A 175 7.29 -4.46 -10.85
C PRO A 175 6.78 -5.86 -10.46
N GLU A 176 6.47 -6.71 -11.45
CA GLU A 176 6.03 -8.09 -11.20
C GLU A 176 7.06 -8.92 -10.44
N ALA A 177 8.34 -8.74 -10.76
CA ALA A 177 9.45 -9.38 -10.07
C ALA A 177 10.18 -8.37 -9.17
N VAL A 178 10.30 -8.69 -7.88
CA VAL A 178 11.01 -7.86 -6.90
C VAL A 178 12.54 -7.88 -7.10
N ASP A 179 13.04 -8.82 -7.92
CA ASP A 179 14.47 -9.02 -8.22
C ASP A 179 15.20 -7.78 -8.76
N THR A 180 14.47 -6.78 -9.25
CA THR A 180 15.04 -5.53 -9.75
C THR A 180 15.26 -4.45 -8.70
N LEU A 181 14.75 -4.62 -7.48
CA LEU A 181 14.95 -3.65 -6.38
C LEU A 181 16.34 -3.78 -5.72
N ALA A 182 17.07 -4.85 -6.00
CA ALA A 182 18.40 -5.11 -5.42
C ALA A 182 19.57 -4.55 -6.25
N ALA A 183 19.32 -3.91 -7.39
CA ALA A 183 20.33 -3.51 -8.37
C ALA A 183 20.43 -1.99 -8.59
N GLY A 184 20.03 -1.17 -7.62
CA GLY A 184 20.13 0.27 -7.71
C GLY A 184 20.96 0.88 -6.57
#